data_a61812c05f56c2200011cda34060ca06
#
_entry.id   a61812c05f56c2200011cda34060ca06
#
_cell.length_a   1.000
_cell.length_b   1.000
_cell.length_c   1.000
_cell.angle_alpha   90.00
_cell.angle_beta   90.00
_cell.angle_gamma   90.00
#
_symmetry.space_group_name_H-M   'P 1'
#
loop_
_entity.id
_entity.type
_entity.pdbx_description
1 polymer ?
#
loop_
_entity_poly.entity_id
_entity_poly.type
_entity_poly.pdbx_seq_one_letter_code
_entity_poly.pdbx_strand_id
1 'polypeptide(L)'
;MIQRHELCKDLVAWVFNNPDQPQSLEGVIKELHTTRASLSQGCKESLGIGPMEVLRNIRLEHVHQALKDPEIRQRLNVKSVEDIRKHYGFQSRGNFAAIYADYFGEKPYATMKRASKTSIPN
;
A
#
# COMPACT_ATOMS: atom_id res chain seq x y z
N MET A 1 11.81 -12.37 -23.33
CA MET A 1 12.51 -12.08 -22.05
C MET A 1 12.01 -10.75 -21.50
N ILE A 2 11.62 -10.75 -20.21
CA ILE A 2 11.11 -9.55 -19.60
C ILE A 2 12.26 -8.62 -19.21
N GLN A 3 12.17 -7.38 -19.61
CA GLN A 3 13.15 -6.37 -19.25
C GLN A 3 13.04 -6.05 -17.75
N ARG A 4 14.16 -5.74 -17.10
CA ARG A 4 14.16 -5.47 -15.66
C ARG A 4 13.25 -4.31 -15.27
N HIS A 5 13.23 -3.24 -16.06
CA HIS A 5 12.34 -2.11 -15.76
C HIS A 5 10.87 -2.50 -15.87
N GLU A 6 10.54 -3.49 -16.71
CA GLU A 6 9.17 -3.98 -16.80
C GLU A 6 8.76 -4.76 -15.56
N LEU A 7 9.71 -5.41 -14.87
CA LEU A 7 9.42 -6.08 -13.61
C LEU A 7 8.94 -5.10 -12.54
N CYS A 8 9.52 -3.91 -12.50
CA CYS A 8 9.06 -2.88 -11.57
C CYS A 8 7.64 -2.44 -11.91
N LYS A 9 7.35 -2.23 -13.19
CA LYS A 9 6.00 -1.89 -13.63
C LYS A 9 5.01 -3.00 -13.29
N ASP A 10 5.42 -4.24 -13.47
CA ASP A 10 4.57 -5.39 -13.14
C ASP A 10 4.27 -5.47 -11.65
N LEU A 11 5.28 -5.21 -10.82
CA LEU A 11 5.08 -5.17 -9.37
C LEU A 11 4.05 -4.11 -8.99
N VAL A 12 4.24 -2.90 -9.49
CA VAL A 12 3.34 -1.78 -9.20
C VAL A 12 1.92 -2.11 -9.65
N ALA A 13 1.78 -2.58 -10.89
CA ALA A 13 0.46 -2.89 -11.45
C ALA A 13 -0.22 -4.01 -10.67
N TRP A 14 0.51 -5.07 -10.33
CA TRP A 14 -0.08 -6.19 -9.62
C TRP A 14 -0.57 -5.77 -8.24
N VAL A 15 0.25 -5.02 -7.48
CA VAL A 15 -0.12 -4.61 -6.13
C VAL A 15 -1.28 -3.62 -6.15
N PHE A 16 -1.28 -2.66 -7.07
CA PHE A 16 -2.39 -1.73 -7.21
C PHE A 16 -3.70 -2.42 -7.56
N ASN A 17 -3.64 -3.47 -8.38
CA ASN A 17 -4.85 -4.17 -8.81
C ASN A 17 -5.32 -5.23 -7.84
N ASN A 18 -4.60 -5.45 -6.74
CA ASN A 18 -4.96 -6.44 -5.72
C ASN A 18 -4.92 -5.81 -4.32
N PRO A 19 -5.73 -4.76 -4.07
CA PRO A 19 -5.66 -4.02 -2.82
C PRO A 19 -6.30 -4.73 -1.63
N ASP A 20 -7.27 -5.61 -1.87
CA ASP A 20 -8.08 -6.15 -0.78
C ASP A 20 -7.40 -7.28 -0.01
N GLN A 21 -6.45 -7.95 -0.64
CA GLN A 21 -5.72 -9.06 -0.02
C GLN A 21 -4.22 -8.83 -0.12
N PRO A 22 -3.66 -8.03 0.79
CA PRO A 22 -2.23 -7.69 0.71
C PRO A 22 -1.36 -8.92 0.82
N GLN A 23 -0.44 -9.06 -0.11
CA GLN A 23 0.50 -10.16 -0.16
C GLN A 23 1.86 -9.71 0.36
N SER A 24 2.64 -10.67 0.88
CA SER A 24 4.05 -10.42 1.18
C SER A 24 4.81 -10.21 -0.13
N LEU A 25 5.99 -9.63 -0.03
CA LEU A 25 6.85 -9.50 -1.21
C LEU A 25 7.14 -10.86 -1.84
N GLU A 26 7.34 -11.89 -1.01
CA GLU A 26 7.60 -13.24 -1.51
C GLU A 26 6.40 -13.78 -2.31
N GLY A 27 5.19 -13.48 -1.85
CA GLY A 27 3.98 -13.86 -2.58
C GLY A 27 3.88 -13.17 -3.93
N VAL A 28 4.21 -11.89 -3.99
CA VAL A 28 4.18 -11.14 -5.25
C VAL A 28 5.26 -11.65 -6.20
N ILE A 29 6.44 -11.97 -5.69
CA ILE A 29 7.52 -12.53 -6.50
C ILE A 29 7.07 -13.82 -7.19
N LYS A 30 6.34 -14.67 -6.45
CA LYS A 30 5.79 -15.90 -7.04
C LYS A 30 4.76 -15.61 -8.13
N GLU A 31 3.89 -14.66 -7.87
CA GLU A 31 2.86 -14.28 -8.86
C GLU A 31 3.48 -13.74 -10.14
N LEU A 32 4.58 -13.01 -10.02
CA LEU A 32 5.25 -12.43 -11.18
C LEU A 32 6.23 -13.39 -11.85
N HIS A 33 6.39 -14.60 -11.32
CA HIS A 33 7.31 -15.61 -11.86
C HIS A 33 8.73 -15.07 -12.03
N THR A 34 9.22 -14.38 -11.01
CA THR A 34 10.54 -13.76 -11.03
C THR A 34 11.35 -14.13 -9.79
N THR A 35 12.50 -13.51 -9.60
CA THR A 35 13.33 -13.69 -8.42
C THR A 35 13.44 -12.36 -7.68
N ARG A 36 13.78 -12.45 -6.40
CA ARG A 36 13.99 -11.25 -5.59
C ARG A 36 15.11 -10.38 -6.15
N ALA A 37 16.18 -11.00 -6.62
CA ALA A 37 17.32 -10.27 -7.19
C ALA A 37 16.94 -9.50 -8.43
N SER A 38 16.21 -10.14 -9.35
CA SER A 38 15.77 -9.49 -10.59
C SER A 38 14.83 -8.34 -10.31
N LEU A 39 13.88 -8.55 -9.39
CA LEU A 39 12.92 -7.53 -9.02
C LEU A 39 13.61 -6.35 -8.33
N SER A 40 14.57 -6.62 -7.43
CA SER A 40 15.32 -5.58 -6.75
C SER A 40 16.08 -4.72 -7.73
N GLN A 41 16.74 -5.35 -8.69
CA GLN A 41 17.49 -4.61 -9.69
C GLN A 41 16.58 -3.77 -10.58
N GLY A 42 15.46 -4.34 -11.01
CA GLY A 42 14.49 -3.62 -11.82
C GLY A 42 13.92 -2.39 -11.11
N CYS A 43 13.57 -2.53 -9.84
CA CYS A 43 13.04 -1.41 -9.06
C CYS A 43 14.09 -0.32 -8.86
N LYS A 44 15.33 -0.71 -8.59
CA LYS A 44 16.41 0.27 -8.43
C LYS A 44 16.70 1.01 -9.71
N GLU A 45 16.71 0.32 -10.83
CA GLU A 45 16.93 0.95 -12.13
C GLU A 45 15.80 1.88 -12.54
N SER A 46 14.55 1.51 -12.22
CA SER A 46 13.38 2.30 -12.62
C SER A 46 13.04 3.42 -11.66
N LEU A 47 13.11 3.16 -10.36
CA LEU A 47 12.62 4.09 -9.34
C LEU A 47 13.67 4.52 -8.33
N GLY A 48 14.84 3.90 -8.34
CA GLY A 48 15.89 4.23 -7.38
C GLY A 48 15.67 3.65 -5.99
N ILE A 49 14.65 2.82 -5.79
CA ILE A 49 14.33 2.22 -4.49
C ILE A 49 14.09 0.73 -4.65
N GLY A 50 14.17 -0.01 -3.54
CA GLY A 50 13.97 -1.45 -3.56
C GLY A 50 12.50 -1.84 -3.58
N PRO A 51 12.19 -3.13 -3.88
CA PRO A 51 10.81 -3.58 -4.01
C PRO A 51 10.02 -3.54 -2.70
N MET A 52 10.66 -3.70 -1.55
CA MET A 52 9.96 -3.58 -0.27
C MET A 52 9.44 -2.16 -0.06
N GLU A 53 10.23 -1.16 -0.43
CA GLU A 53 9.79 0.23 -0.30
C GLU A 53 8.69 0.56 -1.30
N VAL A 54 8.78 0.04 -2.52
CA VAL A 54 7.71 0.18 -3.52
C VAL A 54 6.42 -0.42 -2.96
N LEU A 55 6.48 -1.64 -2.46
CA LEU A 55 5.33 -2.34 -1.89
C LEU A 55 4.72 -1.55 -0.72
N ARG A 56 5.57 -1.06 0.18
CA ARG A 56 5.13 -0.27 1.32
C ARG A 56 4.38 0.99 0.89
N ASN A 57 4.94 1.69 -0.09
CA ASN A 57 4.33 2.94 -0.57
C ASN A 57 2.97 2.70 -1.20
N ILE A 58 2.82 1.63 -1.97
CA ILE A 58 1.52 1.28 -2.55
C ILE A 58 0.51 0.92 -1.46
N ARG A 59 0.94 0.18 -0.44
CA ARG A 59 0.09 -0.15 0.69
C ARG A 59 -0.35 1.08 1.46
N LEU A 60 0.52 2.08 1.59
CA LEU A 60 0.14 3.36 2.20
C LEU A 60 -0.95 4.04 1.37
N GLU A 61 -0.87 3.97 0.04
CA GLU A 61 -1.92 4.51 -0.82
C GLU A 61 -3.24 3.78 -0.61
N HIS A 62 -3.20 2.45 -0.49
CA HIS A 62 -4.41 1.68 -0.20
C HIS A 62 -4.99 2.01 1.17
N VAL A 63 -4.15 2.18 2.18
CA VAL A 63 -4.58 2.63 3.51
C VAL A 63 -5.27 3.98 3.39
N HIS A 64 -4.67 4.90 2.65
CA HIS A 64 -5.22 6.23 2.45
C HIS A 64 -6.63 6.16 1.86
N GLN A 65 -6.82 5.34 0.83
CA GLN A 65 -8.13 5.16 0.22
C GLN A 65 -9.13 4.55 1.20
N ALA A 66 -8.72 3.56 1.98
CA ALA A 66 -9.61 2.93 2.97
C ALA A 66 -10.02 3.92 4.06
N LEU A 67 -9.11 4.80 4.47
CA LEU A 67 -9.42 5.82 5.47
C LEU A 67 -10.44 6.83 4.95
N LYS A 68 -10.45 7.07 3.65
CA LYS A 68 -11.33 8.07 3.02
C LYS A 68 -12.68 7.49 2.58
N ASP A 69 -12.75 6.19 2.30
CA ASP A 69 -13.92 5.60 1.65
C ASP A 69 -14.60 4.56 2.54
N PRO A 70 -15.78 4.89 3.08
CA PRO A 70 -16.53 3.95 3.91
C PRO A 70 -16.91 2.65 3.19
N GLU A 71 -17.11 2.70 1.88
CA GLU A 71 -17.45 1.50 1.11
C GLU A 71 -16.31 0.49 1.12
N ILE A 72 -15.08 0.98 1.00
CA ILE A 72 -13.91 0.11 1.10
C ILE A 72 -13.87 -0.54 2.48
N ARG A 73 -14.05 0.26 3.54
CA ARG A 73 -14.02 -0.26 4.91
C ARG A 73 -15.11 -1.31 5.15
N GLN A 74 -16.28 -1.08 4.60
CA GLN A 74 -17.39 -2.03 4.73
C GLN A 74 -17.07 -3.34 4.01
N ARG A 75 -16.55 -3.25 2.78
CA ARG A 75 -16.18 -4.43 1.99
C ARG A 75 -15.10 -5.26 2.69
N LEU A 76 -14.14 -4.61 3.33
CA LEU A 76 -13.03 -5.28 4.02
C LEU A 76 -13.37 -5.66 5.45
N ASN A 77 -14.52 -5.25 5.95
CA ASN A 77 -14.93 -5.47 7.33
C ASN A 77 -13.93 -4.87 8.32
N VAL A 78 -13.50 -3.66 8.06
CA VAL A 78 -12.62 -2.87 8.93
C VAL A 78 -13.33 -1.59 9.32
N LYS A 79 -13.12 -1.09 10.53
CA LYS A 79 -13.83 0.08 11.04
C LYS A 79 -12.90 1.18 11.51
N SER A 80 -11.83 0.82 12.18
CA SER A 80 -10.92 1.77 12.81
C SER A 80 -9.62 1.90 12.05
N VAL A 81 -8.87 2.94 12.37
CA VAL A 81 -7.50 3.09 11.87
C VAL A 81 -6.67 1.85 12.20
N GLU A 82 -6.85 1.29 13.41
CA GLU A 82 -6.14 0.08 13.82
C GLU A 82 -6.48 -1.12 12.94
N ASP A 83 -7.77 -1.30 12.64
CA ASP A 83 -8.20 -2.38 11.76
C ASP A 83 -7.55 -2.25 10.38
N ILE A 84 -7.54 -1.04 9.84
CA ILE A 84 -6.96 -0.76 8.52
C ILE A 84 -5.46 -1.02 8.54
N ARG A 85 -4.77 -0.53 9.58
CA ARG A 85 -3.34 -0.75 9.74
C ARG A 85 -2.99 -2.24 9.71
N LYS A 86 -3.71 -3.01 10.51
CA LYS A 86 -3.48 -4.46 10.60
C LYS A 86 -3.80 -5.18 9.30
N HIS A 87 -4.88 -4.79 8.66
CA HIS A 87 -5.29 -5.40 7.39
C HIS A 87 -4.19 -5.29 6.34
N TYR A 88 -3.54 -4.15 6.27
CA TYR A 88 -2.50 -3.90 5.27
C TYR A 88 -1.09 -4.28 5.74
N GLY A 89 -0.98 -4.96 6.89
CA GLY A 89 0.27 -5.56 7.32
C GLY A 89 1.26 -4.63 8.03
N PHE A 90 0.81 -3.47 8.49
CA PHE A 90 1.65 -2.56 9.26
C PHE A 90 1.59 -2.95 10.74
N GLN A 91 2.60 -3.65 11.21
CA GLN A 91 2.55 -4.29 12.53
C GLN A 91 2.75 -3.35 13.70
N SER A 92 3.56 -2.32 13.54
CA SER A 92 3.87 -1.38 14.61
C SER A 92 3.01 -0.12 14.49
N ARG A 93 2.19 0.16 15.51
CA ARG A 93 1.31 1.33 15.51
C ARG A 93 2.10 2.64 15.40
N GLY A 94 3.14 2.81 16.21
CA GLY A 94 3.92 4.04 16.22
C GLY A 94 4.69 4.23 14.92
N ASN A 95 5.29 3.15 14.42
CA ASN A 95 6.03 3.20 13.19
C ASN A 95 5.12 3.50 12.00
N PHE A 96 3.95 2.87 11.96
CA PHE A 96 2.96 3.13 10.92
C PHE A 96 2.51 4.59 10.91
N ALA A 97 2.18 5.13 12.07
CA ALA A 97 1.73 6.52 12.17
C ALA A 97 2.80 7.49 11.68
N ALA A 98 4.06 7.23 12.02
CA ALA A 98 5.17 8.07 11.58
C ALA A 98 5.38 7.99 10.08
N ILE A 99 5.38 6.78 9.52
CA ILE A 99 5.54 6.56 8.08
C ILE A 99 4.40 7.22 7.31
N TYR A 100 3.18 7.04 7.78
CA TYR A 100 2.00 7.61 7.14
C TYR A 100 2.07 9.15 7.15
N ALA A 101 2.40 9.73 8.30
CA ALA A 101 2.48 11.18 8.43
C ALA A 101 3.58 11.77 7.54
N ASP A 102 4.70 11.06 7.44
CA ASP A 102 5.80 11.48 6.59
C ASP A 102 5.40 11.46 5.11
N TYR A 103 4.63 10.47 4.72
CA TYR A 103 4.21 10.29 3.33
C TYR A 103 3.07 11.23 2.92
N PHE A 104 2.08 11.41 3.78
CA PHE A 104 0.87 12.18 3.46
C PHE A 104 0.77 13.54 4.13
N GLY A 105 1.68 13.87 5.04
CA GLY A 105 1.67 15.16 5.72
C GLY A 105 0.66 15.28 6.86
N GLU A 106 0.02 14.18 7.25
CA GLU A 106 -0.92 14.16 8.37
C GLU A 106 -1.02 12.75 8.94
N LYS A 107 -1.53 12.61 10.15
CA LYS A 107 -1.71 11.29 10.77
C LYS A 107 -2.94 10.58 10.19
N PRO A 108 -2.96 9.23 10.25
CA PRO A 108 -4.08 8.47 9.68
C PRO A 108 -5.45 8.89 10.20
N TYR A 109 -5.56 9.11 11.50
CA TYR A 109 -6.83 9.52 12.10
C TYR A 109 -7.30 10.85 11.54
N ALA A 110 -6.38 11.78 11.27
CA ALA A 110 -6.74 13.08 10.70
C ALA A 110 -7.34 12.93 9.30
N THR A 111 -6.79 12.04 8.49
CA THR A 111 -7.34 11.74 7.16
C THR A 111 -8.76 11.23 7.27
N MET A 112 -8.98 10.25 8.14
CA MET A 112 -10.30 9.63 8.32
C MET A 112 -11.33 10.65 8.81
N LYS A 113 -10.95 11.46 9.79
CA LYS A 113 -11.83 12.48 10.35
C LYS A 113 -12.20 13.54 9.34
N ARG A 114 -11.22 14.03 8.56
CA ARG A 114 -11.46 15.04 7.55
C ARG A 114 -12.37 14.51 6.43
N ALA A 115 -12.18 13.29 6.01
CA ALA A 115 -13.00 12.67 4.98
C ALA A 115 -14.44 12.53 5.43
N SER A 116 -14.68 12.18 6.72
CA SER A 116 -16.02 12.08 7.27
C SER A 116 -16.76 13.42 7.23
N LYS A 117 -16.03 14.52 7.47
CA LYS A 117 -16.64 15.85 7.43
C LYS A 117 -16.94 16.30 6.00
N THR A 118 -16.08 15.94 5.05
CA THR A 118 -16.25 16.39 3.66
C THR A 118 -17.21 15.53 2.86
N SER A 119 -17.55 14.35 3.33
CA SER A 119 -18.49 13.46 2.65
C SER A 119 -19.94 13.62 3.11
N ILE A 120 -20.29 14.71 3.72
CA ILE A 120 -21.64 14.99 4.14
C ILE A 120 -22.52 15.19 2.91
N PRO A 121 -23.58 14.39 2.75
CA PRO A 121 -24.47 14.58 1.61
C PRO A 121 -25.24 15.89 1.76
N ASN A 122 -25.47 16.49 0.65
CA ASN A 122 -26.24 17.73 0.59
C ASN A 122 -27.73 17.47 0.71
#